data_6baa3f64d421dffc141935795b7077f9
#
_entry.id   6baa3f64d421dffc141935795b7077f9
#
_cell.length_a   1.000
_cell.length_b   1.000
_cell.length_c   1.000
_cell.angle_alpha   90.00
_cell.angle_beta   90.00
_cell.angle_gamma   90.00
#
_symmetry.space_group_name_H-M   'P 1'
#
loop_
_entity.id
_entity.type
_entity.pdbx_description
1 polymer ?
#
loop_
_entity_poly.entity_id
_entity_poly.type
_entity_poly.pdbx_seq_one_letter_code
_entity_poly.pdbx_strand_id
1 'polypeptide(L)'
;QPNQTTARDLAKMVIALYKSHPEITQYTRNSTLTVMSGTPYAQTIKNTNHSVQGDLLAYPGIIGLKTGTSERDGFNYIGIYQKDGVELLDIVLGVSEWTSAAGEYNRHKIGNALLSYVLKQYEAQTLFNPGIQTIQGQKVKLDHAVKVFTEKGKTATYQIEGNQLKVATPQGTIY
;
A
#
# COMPACT_ATOMS: atom_id res chain seq x y z
N GLN A 1 -8.65 -11.37 26.65
CA GLN A 1 -7.37 -11.56 25.95
C GLN A 1 -6.97 -10.27 25.27
N PRO A 2 -5.70 -9.90 25.26
CA PRO A 2 -5.26 -8.72 24.52
C PRO A 2 -5.47 -8.95 23.01
N ASN A 3 -5.91 -7.90 22.31
CA ASN A 3 -5.98 -7.92 20.86
C ASN A 3 -4.56 -8.06 20.30
N GLN A 4 -4.36 -9.02 19.40
CA GLN A 4 -3.08 -9.26 18.73
C GLN A 4 -3.33 -9.32 17.23
N THR A 5 -2.37 -8.84 16.45
CA THR A 5 -2.42 -8.87 14.98
C THR A 5 -1.02 -9.07 14.40
N THR A 6 -0.98 -9.36 13.11
CA THR A 6 0.26 -9.42 12.34
C THR A 6 0.21 -8.41 11.19
N ALA A 7 1.36 -8.04 10.64
CA ALA A 7 1.39 -7.20 9.43
C ALA A 7 0.60 -7.84 8.27
N ARG A 8 0.64 -9.17 8.15
CA ARG A 8 -0.12 -9.91 7.12
C ARG A 8 -1.64 -9.82 7.31
N ASP A 9 -2.14 -9.91 8.53
CA ASP A 9 -3.57 -9.82 8.79
C ASP A 9 -4.08 -8.37 8.62
N LEU A 10 -3.29 -7.39 9.05
CA LEU A 10 -3.57 -5.98 8.75
C LEU A 10 -3.56 -5.72 7.24
N ALA A 11 -2.64 -6.31 6.49
CA ALA A 11 -2.63 -6.19 5.03
C ALA A 11 -3.93 -6.71 4.40
N LYS A 12 -4.41 -7.88 4.80
CA LYS A 12 -5.69 -8.42 4.31
C LYS A 12 -6.86 -7.48 4.60
N MET A 13 -6.92 -6.97 5.83
CA MET A 13 -7.97 -6.03 6.25
C MET A 13 -7.92 -4.73 5.44
N VAL A 14 -6.73 -4.14 5.27
CA VAL A 14 -6.55 -2.89 4.51
C VAL A 14 -6.86 -3.09 3.03
N ILE A 15 -6.45 -4.20 2.43
CA ILE A 15 -6.77 -4.52 1.04
C ILE A 15 -8.28 -4.63 0.85
N ALA A 16 -8.99 -5.31 1.76
CA ALA A 16 -10.44 -5.41 1.71
C ALA A 16 -11.11 -4.03 1.84
N LEU A 17 -10.67 -3.21 2.82
CA LEU A 17 -11.15 -1.85 3.03
C LEU A 17 -10.93 -0.98 1.79
N TYR A 18 -9.71 -0.97 1.25
CA TYR A 18 -9.34 -0.10 0.13
C TYR A 18 -10.05 -0.50 -1.18
N LYS A 19 -10.27 -1.81 -1.40
CA LYS A 19 -11.06 -2.29 -2.54
C LYS A 19 -12.52 -1.88 -2.46
N SER A 20 -13.11 -1.88 -1.27
CA SER A 20 -14.53 -1.55 -1.06
C SER A 20 -14.76 -0.04 -0.92
N HIS A 21 -13.78 0.69 -0.37
CA HIS A 21 -13.88 2.10 0.00
C HIS A 21 -12.61 2.87 -0.36
N PRO A 22 -12.25 2.96 -1.65
CA PRO A 22 -11.05 3.69 -2.08
C PRO A 22 -11.12 5.18 -1.75
N GLU A 23 -12.33 5.73 -1.60
CA GLU A 23 -12.58 7.11 -1.22
C GLU A 23 -12.00 7.52 0.14
N ILE A 24 -11.66 6.57 1.01
CA ILE A 24 -11.04 6.86 2.32
C ILE A 24 -9.73 7.65 2.16
N THR A 25 -9.03 7.46 1.06
CA THR A 25 -7.78 8.17 0.78
C THR A 25 -7.96 9.67 0.52
N GLN A 26 -9.18 10.14 0.24
CA GLN A 26 -9.47 11.58 0.16
C GLN A 26 -9.22 12.29 1.49
N TYR A 27 -9.42 11.58 2.59
CA TYR A 27 -9.26 12.11 3.95
C TYR A 27 -7.85 11.90 4.51
N THR A 28 -7.07 11.00 3.94
CA THR A 28 -5.79 10.57 4.52
C THR A 28 -4.56 10.98 3.73
N ARG A 29 -4.71 11.49 2.50
CA ARG A 29 -3.59 11.77 1.58
C ARG A 29 -2.80 13.05 1.85
N ASN A 30 -3.37 13.97 2.62
CA ASN A 30 -2.74 15.27 2.90
C ASN A 30 -2.40 15.40 4.39
N SER A 31 -1.41 16.24 4.69
CA SER A 31 -1.01 16.55 6.08
C SER A 31 -2.08 17.28 6.88
N THR A 32 -2.99 17.97 6.18
CA THR A 32 -4.13 18.67 6.79
C THR A 32 -5.40 18.46 5.99
N LEU A 33 -6.54 18.49 6.69
CA LEU A 33 -7.87 18.47 6.09
C LEU A 33 -8.74 19.53 6.76
N THR A 34 -9.33 20.42 5.98
CA THR A 34 -10.33 21.36 6.48
C THR A 34 -11.72 20.74 6.33
N VAL A 35 -12.38 20.53 7.43
CA VAL A 35 -13.77 20.04 7.48
C VAL A 35 -14.73 21.21 7.71
N MET A 36 -15.99 21.05 7.26
CA MET A 36 -17.05 22.07 7.36
C MET A 36 -16.65 23.42 6.79
N SER A 37 -15.85 23.42 5.73
CA SER A 37 -15.39 24.63 5.05
C SER A 37 -16.58 25.52 4.63
N GLY A 38 -16.43 26.85 4.77
CA GLY A 38 -17.47 27.81 4.45
C GLY A 38 -18.55 27.97 5.54
N THR A 39 -18.40 27.30 6.68
CA THR A 39 -19.30 27.46 7.83
C THR A 39 -18.57 28.04 9.05
N PRO A 40 -19.29 28.56 10.06
CA PRO A 40 -18.69 29.02 11.32
C PRO A 40 -18.00 27.89 12.12
N TYR A 41 -18.21 26.64 11.74
CA TYR A 41 -17.64 25.45 12.39
C TYR A 41 -16.45 24.84 11.62
N ALA A 42 -15.91 25.57 10.65
CA ALA A 42 -14.75 25.13 9.88
C ALA A 42 -13.56 24.85 10.80
N GLN A 43 -12.98 23.65 10.66
CA GLN A 43 -11.81 23.23 11.43
C GLN A 43 -10.77 22.59 10.52
N THR A 44 -9.51 22.87 10.77
CA THR A 44 -8.39 22.20 10.13
C THR A 44 -7.84 21.11 11.04
N ILE A 45 -7.96 19.87 10.59
CA ILE A 45 -7.45 18.68 11.29
C ILE A 45 -6.06 18.35 10.71
N LYS A 46 -5.10 18.11 11.61
CA LYS A 46 -3.78 17.61 11.23
C LYS A 46 -3.78 16.09 11.13
N ASN A 47 -3.14 15.58 10.10
CA ASN A 47 -2.88 14.18 9.95
C ASN A 47 -1.66 13.77 10.77
N THR A 48 -1.68 12.63 11.41
CA THR A 48 -0.55 12.05 12.14
C THR A 48 0.34 11.18 11.25
N ASN A 49 0.00 11.06 9.97
CA ASN A 49 0.83 10.38 8.97
C ASN A 49 1.79 11.38 8.32
N HIS A 50 3.03 11.38 8.77
CA HIS A 50 4.08 12.30 8.27
C HIS A 50 4.64 11.93 6.88
N SER A 51 4.26 10.78 6.31
CA SER A 51 4.69 10.40 4.95
C SER A 51 3.78 10.93 3.85
N VAL A 52 2.64 11.56 4.19
CA VAL A 52 1.69 12.11 3.21
C VAL A 52 2.11 13.47 2.68
N GLN A 53 1.52 13.90 1.57
CA GLN A 53 1.82 15.18 0.93
C GLN A 53 1.62 16.36 1.90
N GLY A 54 2.60 17.27 1.88
CA GLY A 54 2.58 18.49 2.69
C GLY A 54 3.12 18.32 4.11
N ASP A 55 3.70 17.16 4.43
CA ASP A 55 4.35 16.93 5.72
C ASP A 55 5.87 16.77 5.61
N LEU A 56 6.56 16.78 6.75
CA LEU A 56 8.03 16.81 6.86
C LEU A 56 8.71 15.58 6.22
N LEU A 57 8.09 14.40 6.32
CA LEU A 57 8.61 13.16 5.78
C LEU A 57 7.85 12.70 4.54
N ALA A 58 7.17 13.62 3.85
CA ALA A 58 6.39 13.31 2.67
C ALA A 58 7.16 12.42 1.69
N TYR A 59 6.55 11.29 1.31
CA TYR A 59 7.07 10.37 0.32
C TYR A 59 6.17 10.40 -0.92
N PRO A 60 6.68 10.77 -2.10
CA PRO A 60 5.87 10.91 -3.31
C PRO A 60 5.15 9.61 -3.68
N GLY A 61 3.83 9.64 -3.68
CA GLY A 61 2.99 8.47 -3.94
C GLY A 61 2.30 7.88 -2.70
N ILE A 62 2.66 8.29 -1.49
CA ILE A 62 1.89 7.94 -0.29
C ILE A 62 0.57 8.72 -0.25
N ILE A 63 -0.55 7.98 -0.19
CA ILE A 63 -1.92 8.52 -0.18
C ILE A 63 -2.71 8.17 1.10
N GLY A 64 -2.06 7.65 2.10
CA GLY A 64 -2.64 7.28 3.40
C GLY A 64 -1.76 6.27 4.11
N LEU A 65 -2.20 5.59 5.18
CA LEU A 65 -3.59 5.44 5.61
C LEU A 65 -3.75 5.78 7.10
N LYS A 66 -3.07 5.02 7.97
CA LYS A 66 -3.33 5.05 9.43
C LYS A 66 -2.06 4.93 10.24
N THR A 67 -2.04 5.65 11.33
CA THR A 67 -1.02 5.51 12.38
C THR A 67 -1.66 5.06 13.69
N GLY A 68 -0.86 4.47 14.55
CA GLY A 68 -1.28 4.12 15.90
C GLY A 68 -0.10 4.22 16.87
N THR A 69 -0.38 4.56 18.11
CA THR A 69 0.62 4.58 19.17
C THR A 69 -0.02 4.11 20.46
N SER A 70 0.64 3.20 21.15
CA SER A 70 0.22 2.75 22.48
C SER A 70 1.43 2.46 23.35
N GLU A 71 1.24 2.48 24.66
CA GLU A 71 2.27 2.15 25.64
C GLU A 71 2.86 0.76 25.41
N ARG A 72 1.99 -0.18 25.06
CA ARG A 72 2.36 -1.58 24.88
C ARG A 72 3.04 -1.87 23.54
N ASP A 73 2.54 -1.23 22.47
CA ASP A 73 2.86 -1.65 21.09
C ASP A 73 3.74 -0.63 20.35
N GLY A 74 4.18 0.44 21.06
CA GLY A 74 5.00 1.49 20.45
C GLY A 74 4.30 2.20 19.30
N PHE A 75 5.06 2.60 18.30
CA PHE A 75 4.58 3.35 17.14
C PHE A 75 4.34 2.44 15.94
N ASN A 76 3.15 2.56 15.34
CA ASN A 76 2.70 1.73 14.23
C ASN A 76 2.27 2.61 13.05
N TYR A 77 2.48 2.11 11.83
CA TYR A 77 2.19 2.81 10.60
C TYR A 77 1.67 1.85 9.53
N ILE A 78 0.67 2.31 8.80
CA ILE A 78 0.18 1.69 7.57
C ILE A 78 0.16 2.77 6.49
N GLY A 79 0.93 2.57 5.43
CA GLY A 79 0.98 3.40 4.25
C GLY A 79 0.36 2.73 3.05
N ILE A 80 -0.35 3.50 2.21
CA ILE A 80 -0.73 3.10 0.86
C ILE A 80 0.08 3.96 -0.09
N TYR A 81 0.88 3.30 -0.92
CA TYR A 81 1.61 3.91 -2.02
C TYR A 81 0.87 3.67 -3.32
N GLN A 82 0.65 4.74 -4.09
CA GLN A 82 0.05 4.67 -5.41
C GLN A 82 0.74 5.67 -6.33
N LYS A 83 1.53 5.18 -7.26
CA LYS A 83 2.22 6.02 -8.25
C LYS A 83 2.67 5.17 -9.45
N ASP A 84 2.62 5.76 -10.64
CA ASP A 84 3.10 5.18 -11.89
C ASP A 84 2.54 3.78 -12.19
N GLY A 85 1.28 3.53 -11.78
CA GLY A 85 0.59 2.26 -11.95
C GLY A 85 1.03 1.16 -10.98
N VAL A 86 1.83 1.49 -9.98
CA VAL A 86 2.22 0.61 -8.86
C VAL A 86 1.38 0.95 -7.64
N GLU A 87 0.82 -0.07 -7.00
CA GLU A 87 0.14 0.03 -5.71
C GLU A 87 0.84 -0.91 -4.72
N LEU A 88 1.26 -0.36 -3.59
CA LEU A 88 1.93 -1.11 -2.52
C LEU A 88 1.31 -0.75 -1.17
N LEU A 89 1.31 -1.71 -0.29
CA LEU A 89 0.95 -1.53 1.10
C LEU A 89 2.20 -1.65 1.97
N ASP A 90 2.46 -0.60 2.75
CA ASP A 90 3.59 -0.50 3.66
C ASP A 90 3.09 -0.60 5.10
N ILE A 91 3.55 -1.59 5.85
CA ILE A 91 3.14 -1.82 7.23
C ILE A 91 4.35 -1.93 8.13
N VAL A 92 4.43 -1.04 9.10
CA VAL A 92 5.49 -1.00 10.11
C VAL A 92 4.84 -1.07 11.50
N LEU A 93 5.26 -2.03 12.30
CA LEU A 93 4.69 -2.28 13.62
C LEU A 93 5.78 -2.28 14.70
N GLY A 94 5.44 -1.77 15.89
CA GLY A 94 6.25 -1.90 17.08
C GLY A 94 7.57 -1.10 17.04
N VAL A 95 7.56 0.09 16.48
CA VAL A 95 8.76 0.94 16.42
C VAL A 95 8.92 1.71 17.72
N SER A 96 10.09 1.54 18.36
CA SER A 96 10.50 2.28 19.57
C SER A 96 9.55 2.13 20.76
N GLU A 97 10.04 2.50 21.94
CA GLU A 97 9.19 2.70 23.11
C GLU A 97 8.23 3.87 22.87
N TRP A 98 6.99 3.77 23.35
CA TRP A 98 5.95 4.78 23.16
C TRP A 98 6.30 6.17 23.71
N THR A 99 7.23 6.23 24.70
CA THR A 99 7.76 7.48 25.27
C THR A 99 8.84 8.13 24.42
N SER A 100 9.29 7.46 23.36
CA SER A 100 10.37 7.98 22.49
C SER A 100 9.85 9.14 21.65
N ALA A 101 10.38 10.34 21.88
CA ALA A 101 10.07 11.52 21.06
C ALA A 101 10.42 11.33 19.56
N ALA A 102 11.36 10.44 19.24
CA ALA A 102 11.71 10.12 17.86
C ALA A 102 10.84 9.02 17.24
N GLY A 103 10.13 8.25 18.07
CA GLY A 103 9.36 7.07 17.62
C GLY A 103 8.29 7.39 16.60
N GLU A 104 7.61 8.53 16.77
CA GLU A 104 6.62 9.04 15.84
C GLU A 104 7.17 9.23 14.42
N TYR A 105 8.35 9.80 14.29
CA TYR A 105 8.99 10.00 13.00
C TYR A 105 9.70 8.75 12.48
N ASN A 106 10.24 7.91 13.37
CA ASN A 106 10.97 6.71 13.00
C ASN A 106 10.10 5.69 12.26
N ARG A 107 8.83 5.49 12.66
CA ARG A 107 7.90 4.62 11.94
C ARG A 107 7.77 5.01 10.46
N HIS A 108 7.74 6.31 10.16
CA HIS A 108 7.65 6.81 8.79
C HIS A 108 8.97 6.73 8.04
N LYS A 109 10.10 7.00 8.71
CA LYS A 109 11.44 6.83 8.12
C LYS A 109 11.69 5.38 7.71
N ILE A 110 11.29 4.44 8.55
CA ILE A 110 11.40 3.00 8.27
C ILE A 110 10.51 2.62 7.08
N GLY A 111 9.24 3.03 7.06
CA GLY A 111 8.34 2.78 5.95
C GLY A 111 8.86 3.38 4.65
N ASN A 112 9.24 4.66 4.65
CA ASN A 112 9.80 5.31 3.46
C ASN A 112 11.07 4.61 2.95
N ALA A 113 11.93 4.11 3.86
CA ALA A 113 13.13 3.36 3.50
C ALA A 113 12.79 1.99 2.89
N LEU A 114 11.78 1.29 3.45
CA LEU A 114 11.25 0.04 2.91
C LEU A 114 10.68 0.23 1.50
N LEU A 115 9.85 1.23 1.29
CA LEU A 115 9.33 1.58 -0.03
C LEU A 115 10.43 1.88 -1.03
N SER A 116 11.43 2.70 -0.62
CA SER A 116 12.57 3.04 -1.47
C SER A 116 13.36 1.78 -1.87
N TYR A 117 13.58 0.86 -0.92
CA TYR A 117 14.23 -0.41 -1.19
C TYR A 117 13.43 -1.26 -2.20
N VAL A 118 12.13 -1.43 -1.94
CA VAL A 118 11.25 -2.24 -2.80
C VAL A 118 11.17 -1.65 -4.21
N LEU A 119 10.95 -0.35 -4.36
CA LEU A 119 10.87 0.31 -5.67
C LEU A 119 12.21 0.33 -6.43
N LYS A 120 13.33 0.21 -5.72
CA LYS A 120 14.66 0.04 -6.33
C LYS A 120 14.87 -1.38 -6.88
N GLN A 121 14.37 -2.40 -6.18
CA GLN A 121 14.60 -3.81 -6.52
C GLN A 121 13.52 -4.41 -7.42
N TYR A 122 12.31 -3.87 -7.38
CA TYR A 122 11.14 -4.43 -8.06
C TYR A 122 10.57 -3.46 -9.08
N GLU A 123 9.81 -3.99 -10.03
CA GLU A 123 9.11 -3.22 -11.06
C GLU A 123 7.78 -3.84 -11.43
N ALA A 124 6.86 -3.01 -11.93
CA ALA A 124 5.62 -3.48 -12.53
C ALA A 124 5.88 -3.94 -13.97
N GLN A 125 5.49 -5.17 -14.27
CA GLN A 125 5.54 -5.73 -15.63
C GLN A 125 4.12 -6.02 -16.11
N THR A 126 3.81 -5.63 -17.36
CA THR A 126 2.59 -6.04 -18.04
C THR A 126 2.86 -7.35 -18.76
N LEU A 127 2.25 -8.43 -18.31
CA LEU A 127 2.36 -9.75 -18.94
C LEU A 127 1.46 -9.86 -20.16
N PHE A 128 0.22 -9.38 -20.06
CA PHE A 128 -0.76 -9.40 -21.14
C PHE A 128 -1.56 -8.10 -21.16
N ASN A 129 -1.81 -7.61 -22.37
CA ASN A 129 -2.69 -6.47 -22.58
C ASN A 129 -4.16 -6.90 -22.63
N PRO A 130 -5.13 -5.97 -22.44
CA PRO A 130 -6.55 -6.29 -22.65
C PRO A 130 -6.84 -6.76 -24.07
N GLY A 131 -7.91 -7.50 -24.25
CA GLY A 131 -8.35 -8.03 -25.54
C GLY A 131 -8.16 -9.54 -25.66
N ILE A 132 -8.23 -10.06 -26.90
CA ILE A 132 -8.04 -11.48 -27.16
C ILE A 132 -6.55 -11.76 -27.24
N GLN A 133 -6.07 -12.61 -26.34
CA GLN A 133 -4.68 -13.06 -26.25
C GLN A 133 -4.60 -14.55 -26.54
N THR A 134 -3.50 -15.01 -27.12
CA THR A 134 -3.22 -16.44 -27.22
C THR A 134 -2.23 -16.81 -26.14
N ILE A 135 -2.68 -17.53 -25.14
CA ILE A 135 -1.89 -17.93 -23.97
C ILE A 135 -1.81 -19.44 -23.94
N GLN A 136 -0.62 -20.01 -24.06
CA GLN A 136 -0.39 -21.45 -24.11
C GLN A 136 -1.27 -22.17 -25.16
N GLY A 137 -1.44 -21.54 -26.35
CA GLY A 137 -2.25 -22.07 -27.44
C GLY A 137 -3.77 -21.89 -27.31
N GLN A 138 -4.24 -21.33 -26.20
CA GLN A 138 -5.66 -21.06 -25.96
C GLN A 138 -5.99 -19.58 -26.20
N LYS A 139 -7.11 -19.29 -26.86
CA LYS A 139 -7.62 -17.92 -26.99
C LYS A 139 -8.35 -17.52 -25.71
N VAL A 140 -7.83 -16.50 -25.05
CA VAL A 140 -8.36 -15.95 -23.80
C VAL A 140 -8.73 -14.49 -24.02
N LYS A 141 -9.94 -14.09 -23.64
CA LYS A 141 -10.34 -12.68 -23.60
C LYS A 141 -10.00 -12.10 -22.23
N LEU A 142 -9.19 -11.04 -22.21
CA LEU A 142 -8.84 -10.32 -21.01
C LEU A 142 -9.54 -8.96 -21.03
N ASP A 143 -10.32 -8.67 -20.00
CA ASP A 143 -11.00 -7.37 -19.86
C ASP A 143 -10.06 -6.29 -19.35
N HIS A 144 -8.98 -6.69 -18.65
CA HIS A 144 -7.95 -5.79 -18.12
C HIS A 144 -6.55 -6.32 -18.42
N ALA A 145 -5.56 -5.41 -18.37
CA ALA A 145 -4.15 -5.82 -18.43
C ALA A 145 -3.78 -6.70 -17.23
N VAL A 146 -3.09 -7.79 -17.48
CA VAL A 146 -2.50 -8.64 -16.42
C VAL A 146 -1.13 -8.05 -16.09
N LYS A 147 -1.02 -7.47 -14.91
CA LYS A 147 0.21 -6.87 -14.41
C LYS A 147 0.71 -7.63 -13.20
N VAL A 148 2.02 -7.70 -13.05
CA VAL A 148 2.69 -8.27 -11.88
C VAL A 148 3.71 -7.28 -11.35
N PHE A 149 3.99 -7.38 -10.06
CA PHE A 149 5.08 -6.66 -9.42
C PHE A 149 6.15 -7.70 -9.07
N THR A 150 7.31 -7.62 -9.71
CA THR A 150 8.36 -8.62 -9.60
C THR A 150 9.74 -7.98 -9.51
N GLU A 151 10.72 -8.74 -9.03
CA GLU A 151 12.11 -8.30 -8.98
C GLU A 151 12.62 -7.96 -10.38
N LYS A 152 13.34 -6.85 -10.51
CA LYS A 152 13.92 -6.39 -11.78
C LYS A 152 14.78 -7.46 -12.44
N GLY A 153 14.58 -7.64 -13.74
CA GLY A 153 15.27 -8.67 -14.50
C GLY A 153 14.78 -10.10 -14.26
N LYS A 154 13.75 -10.31 -13.43
CA LYS A 154 13.06 -11.60 -13.29
C LYS A 154 11.77 -11.60 -14.09
N THR A 155 11.42 -12.75 -14.63
CA THR A 155 10.19 -12.94 -15.41
C THR A 155 9.21 -13.76 -14.57
N ALA A 156 7.96 -13.32 -14.53
CA ALA A 156 6.88 -14.13 -13.96
C ALA A 156 6.58 -15.33 -14.87
N THR A 157 6.25 -16.44 -14.26
CA THR A 157 5.71 -17.60 -14.97
C THR A 157 4.18 -17.60 -14.89
N TYR A 158 3.52 -18.24 -15.83
CA TYR A 158 2.07 -18.31 -15.85
C TYR A 158 1.60 -19.65 -16.43
N GLN A 159 0.41 -20.06 -15.99
CA GLN A 159 -0.27 -21.23 -16.50
C GLN A 159 -1.79 -21.05 -16.47
N ILE A 160 -2.49 -21.72 -17.38
CA ILE A 160 -3.95 -21.77 -17.37
C ILE A 160 -4.38 -23.05 -16.66
N GLU A 161 -5.21 -22.91 -15.63
CA GLU A 161 -5.87 -24.01 -14.95
C GLU A 161 -7.39 -23.81 -15.02
N GLY A 162 -8.05 -24.60 -15.86
CA GLY A 162 -9.48 -24.40 -16.16
C GLY A 162 -9.72 -23.02 -16.79
N ASN A 163 -10.54 -22.19 -16.13
CA ASN A 163 -10.84 -20.81 -16.56
C ASN A 163 -10.01 -19.75 -15.84
N GLN A 164 -8.96 -20.14 -15.13
CA GLN A 164 -8.12 -19.22 -14.36
C GLN A 164 -6.73 -19.12 -14.96
N LEU A 165 -6.23 -17.87 -15.09
CA LEU A 165 -4.84 -17.60 -15.38
C LEU A 165 -4.10 -17.45 -14.05
N LYS A 166 -3.29 -18.43 -13.69
CA LYS A 166 -2.39 -18.38 -12.53
C LYS A 166 -1.08 -17.77 -12.93
N VAL A 167 -0.63 -16.78 -12.17
CA VAL A 167 0.65 -16.15 -12.37
C VAL A 167 1.51 -16.35 -11.13
N ALA A 168 2.73 -16.80 -11.30
CA ALA A 168 3.70 -16.97 -10.23
C ALA A 168 4.90 -16.03 -10.47
N THR A 169 5.27 -15.31 -9.42
CA THR A 169 6.51 -14.55 -9.34
C THR A 169 7.49 -15.26 -8.41
N PRO A 170 8.77 -14.92 -8.38
CA PRO A 170 9.73 -15.46 -7.41
C PRO A 170 9.28 -15.25 -5.94
N GLN A 171 8.38 -14.30 -5.69
CA GLN A 171 7.86 -13.97 -4.37
C GLN A 171 6.58 -14.73 -4.00
N GLY A 172 5.98 -15.43 -4.92
CA GLY A 172 4.75 -16.21 -4.70
C GLY A 172 3.79 -16.22 -5.87
N THR A 173 2.70 -16.95 -5.70
CA THR A 173 1.63 -17.05 -6.71
C THR A 173 0.58 -15.97 -6.48
N ILE A 174 0.17 -15.34 -7.58
CA ILE A 174 -0.93 -14.35 -7.61
C ILE A 174 -2.10 -15.00 -8.35
N TYR A 175 -3.28 -14.92 -7.79
CA TYR A 175 -4.52 -15.47 -8.34
C TYR A 175 -5.35 -14.36 -8.98
#